data_fca3a90fe32cddbe6de8fa5872be210d
#
_entry.id   fca3a90fe32cddbe6de8fa5872be210d
#
_cell.length_a   1.000
_cell.length_b   1.000
_cell.length_c   1.000
_cell.angle_alpha   90.00
_cell.angle_beta   90.00
_cell.angle_gamma   90.00
#
_symmetry.space_group_name_H-M   'P 1'
#
loop_
_entity.id
_entity.type
_entity.pdbx_description
1 polymer ?
#
loop_
_entity_poly.entity_id
_entity_poly.type
_entity_poly.pdbx_seq_one_letter_code
_entity_poly.pdbx_strand_id
1 'polypeptide(L)'
;LSEVLKPSTVAGYYQPLAMISLMLDYAMGGRSDNLLPFHITSLSLHVINTLLIIVFLYKLFGSVWPAVIAGLLFGVHPMTVEPIPWVSERKTLLASFFALWCLIIYVQYARSRDKKFLIWCVVMYVLALLSKPTTVPLAVLLLLLDYWPLRRLDRDAVVEKVPLFIIMVIFGII
;
A
#
# COMPACT_ATOMS: atom_id res chain seq x y z
N LEU A 1 -7.08 -22.40 2.14
CA LEU A 1 -7.34 -21.06 2.75
C LEU A 1 -7.07 -21.06 4.25
N SER A 2 -7.48 -22.12 5.00
CA SER A 2 -7.26 -22.21 6.44
C SER A 2 -5.76 -22.22 6.84
N GLU A 3 -4.89 -22.81 6.03
CA GLU A 3 -3.44 -22.83 6.27
C GLU A 3 -2.79 -21.45 6.06
N VAL A 4 -3.28 -20.66 5.10
CA VAL A 4 -2.76 -19.32 4.80
C VAL A 4 -3.08 -18.31 5.90
N LEU A 5 -4.16 -18.55 6.64
CA LEU A 5 -4.59 -17.68 7.75
C LEU A 5 -3.96 -18.08 9.09
N LYS A 6 -3.25 -19.20 9.16
CA LYS A 6 -2.48 -19.54 10.37
C LYS A 6 -1.27 -18.60 10.49
N PRO A 7 -0.88 -18.19 11.69
CA PRO A 7 0.32 -17.36 11.90
C PRO A 7 1.61 -18.17 11.69
N SER A 8 1.61 -19.09 10.71
CA SER A 8 2.79 -19.79 10.28
C SER A 8 3.51 -18.91 9.24
N THR A 9 4.63 -18.40 9.63
CA THR A 9 5.46 -17.51 8.80
C THR A 9 6.11 -18.28 7.66
N VAL A 10 5.66 -18.02 6.43
CA VAL A 10 6.46 -18.37 5.26
C VAL A 10 7.57 -17.32 5.15
N ALA A 11 8.82 -17.73 5.27
CA ALA A 11 9.99 -16.86 5.26
C ALA A 11 10.02 -15.78 6.39
N GLY A 12 9.44 -16.06 7.55
CA GLY A 12 9.57 -15.20 8.73
C GLY A 12 8.55 -14.07 8.85
N TYR A 13 7.60 -13.92 7.91
CA TYR A 13 6.61 -12.84 7.95
C TYR A 13 5.19 -13.34 7.68
N TYR A 14 4.21 -12.79 8.44
CA TYR A 14 2.79 -13.02 8.21
C TYR A 14 2.31 -12.13 7.05
N GLN A 15 2.00 -12.73 5.88
CA GLN A 15 1.64 -12.00 4.65
C GLN A 15 0.49 -12.70 3.88
N PRO A 16 -0.70 -12.84 4.49
CA PRO A 16 -1.79 -13.65 3.93
C PRO A 16 -2.30 -13.12 2.59
N LEU A 17 -2.34 -11.80 2.37
CA LEU A 17 -2.86 -11.23 1.12
C LEU A 17 -1.95 -11.52 -0.07
N ALA A 18 -0.63 -11.51 0.13
CA ALA A 18 0.30 -11.90 -0.92
C ALA A 18 0.11 -13.36 -1.31
N MET A 19 -0.06 -14.25 -0.33
CA MET A 19 -0.32 -15.67 -0.56
C MET A 19 -1.64 -15.89 -1.31
N ILE A 20 -2.72 -15.23 -0.90
CA ILE A 20 -4.03 -15.30 -1.59
C ILE A 20 -3.89 -14.84 -3.05
N SER A 21 -3.17 -13.74 -3.30
CA SER A 21 -2.93 -13.25 -4.67
C SER A 21 -2.18 -14.27 -5.52
N LEU A 22 -1.16 -14.92 -4.98
CA LEU A 22 -0.41 -15.97 -5.69
C LEU A 22 -1.27 -17.23 -5.94
N MET A 23 -2.14 -17.60 -5.00
CA MET A 23 -3.09 -18.70 -5.18
C MET A 23 -4.11 -18.41 -6.29
N LEU A 24 -4.54 -17.16 -6.45
CA LEU A 24 -5.40 -16.74 -7.55
C LEU A 24 -4.69 -16.87 -8.91
N ASP A 25 -3.43 -16.44 -9.02
CA ASP A 25 -2.65 -16.61 -10.24
C ASP A 25 -2.44 -18.09 -10.56
N TYR A 26 -2.20 -18.92 -9.53
CA TYR A 26 -2.12 -20.36 -9.69
C TYR A 26 -3.42 -20.98 -10.22
N ALA A 27 -4.57 -20.52 -9.71
CA ALA A 27 -5.90 -20.94 -10.19
C ALA A 27 -6.16 -20.52 -11.65
N MET A 28 -5.58 -19.40 -12.10
CA MET A 28 -5.65 -18.90 -13.47
C MET A 28 -4.65 -19.60 -14.44
N GLY A 29 -4.00 -20.66 -14.01
CA GLY A 29 -3.10 -21.47 -14.84
C GLY A 29 -1.61 -21.15 -14.64
N GLY A 30 -1.25 -20.35 -13.63
CA GLY A 30 0.14 -20.16 -13.23
C GLY A 30 0.75 -21.46 -12.70
N ARG A 31 1.94 -21.84 -13.20
CA ARG A 31 2.69 -23.04 -12.80
C ARG A 31 4.18 -22.71 -12.83
N SER A 32 5.02 -23.63 -12.34
CA SER A 32 6.48 -23.50 -12.40
C SER A 32 7.04 -23.43 -13.82
N ASP A 33 6.34 -24.01 -14.77
CA ASP A 33 6.64 -24.00 -16.21
C ASP A 33 5.91 -22.86 -16.96
N ASN A 34 4.91 -22.22 -16.33
CA ASN A 34 4.15 -21.10 -16.88
C ASN A 34 4.03 -19.97 -15.88
N LEU A 35 4.99 -19.07 -15.83
CA LEU A 35 5.00 -17.91 -14.94
C LEU A 35 4.21 -16.70 -15.48
N LEU A 36 3.66 -16.79 -16.69
CA LEU A 36 2.98 -15.69 -17.36
C LEU A 36 1.87 -15.04 -16.53
N PRO A 37 0.92 -15.78 -15.88
CA PRO A 37 -0.11 -15.16 -15.04
C PRO A 37 0.47 -14.34 -13.89
N PHE A 38 1.53 -14.85 -13.24
CA PHE A 38 2.18 -14.13 -12.14
C PHE A 38 2.81 -12.81 -12.62
N HIS A 39 3.49 -12.81 -13.76
CA HIS A 39 4.10 -11.60 -14.31
C HIS A 39 3.07 -10.58 -14.79
N ILE A 40 1.97 -11.01 -15.42
CA ILE A 40 0.88 -10.13 -15.85
C ILE A 40 0.28 -9.43 -14.63
N THR A 41 -0.02 -10.14 -13.55
CA THR A 41 -0.58 -9.55 -12.35
C THR A 41 0.42 -8.59 -11.69
N SER A 42 1.72 -8.94 -11.60
CA SER A 42 2.75 -8.05 -11.07
C SER A 42 2.90 -6.77 -11.88
N LEU A 43 2.96 -6.89 -13.20
CA LEU A 43 3.04 -5.73 -14.11
C LEU A 43 1.80 -4.84 -13.99
N SER A 44 0.60 -5.45 -13.96
CA SER A 44 -0.66 -4.71 -13.79
C SER A 44 -0.69 -3.93 -12.49
N LEU A 45 -0.29 -4.55 -11.37
CA LEU A 45 -0.16 -3.87 -10.08
C LEU A 45 0.83 -2.71 -10.13
N HIS A 46 1.97 -2.89 -10.80
CA HIS A 46 2.97 -1.82 -10.93
C HIS A 46 2.44 -0.64 -11.75
N VAL A 47 1.76 -0.90 -12.87
CA VAL A 47 1.12 0.15 -13.68
C VAL A 47 0.06 0.89 -12.87
N ILE A 48 -0.79 0.16 -12.14
CA ILE A 48 -1.80 0.77 -11.26
C ILE A 48 -1.13 1.60 -10.17
N ASN A 49 -0.07 1.11 -9.52
CA ASN A 49 0.68 1.85 -8.51
C ASN A 49 1.26 3.16 -9.07
N THR A 50 1.80 3.11 -10.30
CA THR A 50 2.28 4.31 -11.02
C THR A 50 1.17 5.34 -11.20
N LEU A 51 -0.02 4.91 -11.64
CA LEU A 51 -1.19 5.79 -11.77
C LEU A 51 -1.66 6.34 -10.42
N LEU A 52 -1.66 5.50 -9.38
CA LEU A 52 -2.03 5.94 -8.02
C LEU A 52 -1.07 6.99 -7.47
N ILE A 53 0.23 6.90 -7.75
CA ILE A 53 1.20 7.95 -7.38
C ILE A 53 0.86 9.27 -8.07
N ILE A 54 0.54 9.24 -9.37
CA ILE A 54 0.14 10.44 -10.11
C ILE A 54 -1.11 11.06 -9.46
N VAL A 55 -2.13 10.24 -9.17
CA VAL A 55 -3.37 10.70 -8.52
C VAL A 55 -3.10 11.25 -7.12
N PHE A 56 -2.27 10.56 -6.33
CA PHE A 56 -1.90 11.01 -4.99
C PHE A 56 -1.21 12.38 -5.02
N LEU A 57 -0.17 12.53 -5.84
CA LEU A 57 0.58 13.78 -5.94
C LEU A 57 -0.28 14.91 -6.51
N TYR A 58 -1.12 14.63 -7.51
CA TYR A 58 -2.08 15.59 -8.02
C TYR A 58 -3.05 16.06 -6.93
N LYS A 59 -3.64 15.11 -6.18
CA LYS A 59 -4.51 15.46 -5.06
C LYS A 59 -3.78 16.24 -3.98
N LEU A 60 -2.52 15.96 -3.73
CA LEU A 60 -1.74 16.59 -2.68
C LEU A 60 -1.34 18.03 -3.03
N PHE A 61 -0.82 18.26 -4.23
CA PHE A 61 -0.23 19.53 -4.66
C PHE A 61 -1.08 20.33 -5.67
N GLY A 62 -2.09 19.72 -6.29
CA GLY A 62 -2.97 20.37 -7.25
C GLY A 62 -2.34 20.63 -8.62
N SER A 63 -1.11 20.17 -8.86
CA SER A 63 -0.38 20.41 -10.13
C SER A 63 -0.21 19.12 -10.93
N VAL A 64 -0.69 19.11 -12.17
CA VAL A 64 -0.72 17.90 -13.03
C VAL A 64 0.69 17.52 -13.50
N TRP A 65 1.46 18.46 -14.03
CA TRP A 65 2.75 18.17 -14.65
C TRP A 65 3.78 17.58 -13.69
N PRO A 66 4.02 18.17 -12.48
CA PRO A 66 4.93 17.54 -11.50
C PRO A 66 4.46 16.16 -11.05
N ALA A 67 3.14 15.97 -10.91
CA ALA A 67 2.60 14.67 -10.52
C ALA A 67 2.86 13.60 -11.59
N VAL A 68 2.63 13.93 -12.87
CA VAL A 68 2.88 13.02 -13.99
C VAL A 68 4.36 12.70 -14.11
N ILE A 69 5.24 13.72 -14.08
CA ILE A 69 6.69 13.50 -14.16
C ILE A 69 7.19 12.61 -13.03
N ALA A 70 6.79 12.90 -11.78
CA ALA A 70 7.19 12.10 -10.63
C ALA A 70 6.63 10.66 -10.71
N GLY A 71 5.39 10.49 -11.16
CA GLY A 71 4.79 9.16 -11.36
C GLY A 71 5.50 8.36 -12.46
N LEU A 72 5.85 8.98 -13.57
CA LEU A 72 6.61 8.33 -14.64
C LEU A 72 8.02 7.95 -14.17
N LEU A 73 8.69 8.83 -13.44
CA LEU A 73 9.98 8.52 -12.83
C LEU A 73 9.88 7.31 -11.88
N PHE A 74 8.82 7.25 -11.05
CA PHE A 74 8.55 6.07 -10.22
C PHE A 74 8.34 4.83 -11.10
N GLY A 75 7.54 4.94 -12.17
CA GLY A 75 7.18 3.81 -13.04
C GLY A 75 8.37 3.17 -13.76
N VAL A 76 9.44 3.94 -14.04
CA VAL A 76 10.65 3.44 -14.72
C VAL A 76 11.87 3.31 -13.81
N HIS A 77 11.75 3.70 -12.53
CA HIS A 77 12.88 3.67 -11.62
C HIS A 77 13.31 2.22 -11.33
N PRO A 78 14.60 1.87 -11.43
CA PRO A 78 15.07 0.49 -11.24
C PRO A 78 14.59 -0.17 -9.95
N MET A 79 14.64 0.53 -8.82
CA MET A 79 14.22 0.01 -7.50
C MET A 79 12.72 -0.29 -7.41
N THR A 80 11.89 0.35 -8.21
CA THR A 80 10.44 0.14 -8.22
C THR A 80 10.01 -0.89 -9.26
N VAL A 81 10.82 -1.10 -10.30
CA VAL A 81 10.62 -2.11 -11.34
C VAL A 81 11.15 -3.48 -10.89
N GLU A 82 12.19 -3.51 -10.06
CA GLU A 82 12.82 -4.74 -9.55
C GLU A 82 11.82 -5.79 -9.00
N PRO A 83 10.76 -5.43 -8.24
CA PRO A 83 9.79 -6.41 -7.73
C PRO A 83 8.93 -7.11 -8.81
N ILE A 84 8.89 -6.60 -10.05
CA ILE A 84 8.00 -7.13 -11.10
C ILE A 84 8.38 -8.55 -11.52
N PRO A 85 9.65 -8.86 -11.89
CA PRO A 85 10.06 -10.19 -12.30
C PRO A 85 10.08 -11.21 -11.15
N TRP A 86 10.13 -10.76 -9.90
CA TRP A 86 10.21 -11.65 -8.75
C TRP A 86 8.81 -11.99 -8.22
N VAL A 87 8.35 -13.21 -8.43
CA VAL A 87 7.05 -13.69 -7.94
C VAL A 87 6.92 -13.53 -6.43
N SER A 88 8.01 -13.75 -5.67
CA SER A 88 8.08 -13.60 -4.22
C SER A 88 7.90 -12.14 -3.76
N GLU A 89 8.16 -11.15 -4.59
CA GLU A 89 8.01 -9.72 -4.27
C GLU A 89 6.58 -9.19 -4.58
N ARG A 90 5.63 -10.05 -4.91
CA ARG A 90 4.21 -9.70 -5.01
C ARG A 90 3.72 -8.94 -3.78
N LYS A 91 4.20 -9.31 -2.61
CA LYS A 91 3.93 -8.63 -1.33
C LYS A 91 4.24 -7.14 -1.37
N THR A 92 5.34 -6.75 -2.02
CA THR A 92 5.77 -5.34 -2.14
C THR A 92 4.83 -4.55 -3.04
N LEU A 93 4.41 -5.13 -4.18
CA LEU A 93 3.49 -4.48 -5.12
C LEU A 93 2.09 -4.31 -4.51
N LEU A 94 1.58 -5.31 -3.81
CA LEU A 94 0.30 -5.25 -3.10
C LEU A 94 0.34 -4.27 -1.92
N ALA A 95 1.41 -4.29 -1.13
CA ALA A 95 1.57 -3.36 -0.02
C ALA A 95 1.60 -1.91 -0.51
N SER A 96 2.33 -1.64 -1.61
CA SER A 96 2.36 -0.33 -2.26
C SER A 96 0.97 0.08 -2.76
N PHE A 97 0.22 -0.83 -3.36
CA PHE A 97 -1.14 -0.58 -3.83
C PHE A 97 -2.06 -0.11 -2.69
N PHE A 98 -2.11 -0.85 -1.60
CA PHE A 98 -2.96 -0.49 -0.45
C PHE A 98 -2.45 0.75 0.29
N ALA A 99 -1.12 0.93 0.40
CA ALA A 99 -0.53 2.12 0.99
C ALA A 99 -0.86 3.39 0.19
N LEU A 100 -0.80 3.36 -1.13
CA LEU A 100 -1.16 4.49 -1.98
C LEU A 100 -2.64 4.82 -1.88
N TRP A 101 -3.53 3.83 -1.84
CA TRP A 101 -4.94 4.06 -1.57
C TRP A 101 -5.16 4.67 -0.18
N CYS A 102 -4.48 4.19 0.84
CA CYS A 102 -4.52 4.77 2.18
C CYS A 102 -4.16 6.26 2.15
N LEU A 103 -3.05 6.63 1.47
CA LEU A 103 -2.60 8.02 1.32
C LEU A 103 -3.62 8.89 0.57
N ILE A 104 -4.18 8.39 -0.56
CA ILE A 104 -5.18 9.11 -1.35
C ILE A 104 -6.44 9.39 -0.53
N ILE A 105 -6.94 8.36 0.15
CA ILE A 105 -8.14 8.45 1.00
C ILE A 105 -7.86 9.39 2.19
N TYR A 106 -6.66 9.33 2.76
CA TYR A 106 -6.27 10.22 3.84
C TYR A 106 -6.25 11.70 3.42
N VAL A 107 -5.70 12.03 2.26
CA VAL A 107 -5.75 13.40 1.71
C VAL A 107 -7.20 13.86 1.51
N GLN A 108 -8.08 12.95 1.06
CA GLN A 108 -9.50 13.25 0.92
C GLN A 108 -10.16 13.50 2.27
N TYR A 109 -9.86 12.67 3.28
CA TYR A 109 -10.29 12.87 4.66
C TYR A 109 -9.83 14.23 5.21
N ALA A 110 -8.55 14.55 5.03
CA ALA A 110 -7.97 15.80 5.52
C ALA A 110 -8.69 17.05 4.99
N ARG A 111 -9.28 16.97 3.78
CA ARG A 111 -10.01 18.06 3.14
C ARG A 111 -11.49 18.09 3.48
N SER A 112 -12.15 16.94 3.53
CA SER A 112 -13.61 16.83 3.74
C SER A 112 -14.01 16.73 5.21
N ARG A 113 -13.11 16.24 6.08
CA ARG A 113 -13.36 15.91 7.50
C ARG A 113 -14.47 14.87 7.70
N ASP A 114 -14.87 14.14 6.65
CA ASP A 114 -15.84 13.05 6.76
C ASP A 114 -15.16 11.77 7.30
N LYS A 115 -15.60 11.35 8.48
CA LYS A 115 -15.08 10.17 9.20
C LYS A 115 -15.14 8.87 8.40
N LYS A 116 -15.99 8.78 7.37
CA LYS A 116 -16.04 7.62 6.46
C LYS A 116 -14.70 7.41 5.77
N PHE A 117 -14.04 8.49 5.33
CA PHE A 117 -12.72 8.37 4.71
C PHE A 117 -11.66 7.93 5.70
N LEU A 118 -11.74 8.34 6.98
CA LEU A 118 -10.81 7.85 8.01
C LEU A 118 -10.96 6.34 8.22
N ILE A 119 -12.20 5.83 8.27
CA ILE A 119 -12.46 4.38 8.39
C ILE A 119 -11.85 3.62 7.20
N TRP A 120 -12.08 4.10 5.97
CA TRP A 120 -11.48 3.48 4.79
C TRP A 120 -9.95 3.56 4.77
N CYS A 121 -9.38 4.66 5.27
CA CYS A 121 -7.93 4.80 5.44
C CYS A 121 -7.37 3.72 6.38
N VAL A 122 -8.03 3.48 7.52
CA VAL A 122 -7.65 2.40 8.47
C VAL A 122 -7.75 1.03 7.80
N VAL A 123 -8.83 0.77 7.04
CA VAL A 123 -8.99 -0.50 6.31
C VAL A 123 -7.85 -0.70 5.32
N MET A 124 -7.51 0.30 4.51
CA MET A 124 -6.42 0.21 3.54
C MET A 124 -5.06 0.04 4.22
N TYR A 125 -4.85 0.68 5.37
CA TYR A 125 -3.64 0.50 6.15
C TYR A 125 -3.48 -0.93 6.67
N VAL A 126 -4.55 -1.53 7.20
CA VAL A 126 -4.53 -2.94 7.63
C VAL A 126 -4.25 -3.88 6.46
N LEU A 127 -4.85 -3.65 5.29
CA LEU A 127 -4.58 -4.44 4.08
C LEU A 127 -3.12 -4.30 3.60
N ALA A 128 -2.53 -3.11 3.73
CA ALA A 128 -1.11 -2.91 3.44
C ALA A 128 -0.22 -3.73 4.40
N LEU A 129 -0.51 -3.71 5.70
CA LEU A 129 0.20 -4.49 6.70
C LEU A 129 0.07 -6.01 6.50
N LEU A 130 -1.14 -6.49 6.14
CA LEU A 130 -1.38 -7.90 5.80
C LEU A 130 -0.72 -8.33 4.48
N SER A 131 -0.32 -7.37 3.64
CA SER A 131 0.46 -7.63 2.43
C SER A 131 1.96 -7.71 2.74
N LYS A 132 2.47 -6.73 3.50
CA LYS A 132 3.87 -6.68 3.93
C LYS A 132 4.00 -5.87 5.23
N PRO A 133 4.43 -6.48 6.35
CA PRO A 133 4.54 -5.79 7.64
C PRO A 133 5.48 -4.57 7.63
N THR A 134 6.42 -4.49 6.69
CA THR A 134 7.32 -3.32 6.56
C THR A 134 6.60 -2.01 6.24
N THR A 135 5.27 -2.01 6.00
CA THR A 135 4.44 -0.79 5.86
C THR A 135 4.04 -0.13 7.19
N VAL A 136 4.47 -0.69 8.32
CA VAL A 136 4.27 -0.11 9.67
C VAL A 136 4.55 1.41 9.73
N PRO A 137 5.63 1.97 9.14
CA PRO A 137 5.90 3.40 9.19
C PRO A 137 4.88 4.30 8.49
N LEU A 138 3.91 3.73 7.73
CA LEU A 138 2.90 4.52 7.02
C LEU A 138 2.07 5.40 7.97
N ALA A 139 1.81 4.95 9.21
CA ALA A 139 1.11 5.75 10.22
C ALA A 139 1.88 7.04 10.56
N VAL A 140 3.22 6.97 10.63
CA VAL A 140 4.08 8.12 10.86
C VAL A 140 4.08 9.04 9.63
N LEU A 141 4.08 8.47 8.42
CA LEU A 141 4.00 9.24 7.18
C LEU A 141 2.71 10.08 7.11
N LEU A 142 1.57 9.55 7.62
CA LEU A 142 0.33 10.32 7.69
C LEU A 142 0.43 11.53 8.63
N LEU A 143 1.22 11.44 9.72
CA LEU A 143 1.52 12.62 10.55
C LEU A 143 2.41 13.63 9.84
N LEU A 144 3.40 13.16 9.09
CA LEU A 144 4.26 14.04 8.29
C LEU A 144 3.46 14.78 7.22
N LEU A 145 2.47 14.13 6.60
CA LEU A 145 1.56 14.78 5.65
C LEU A 145 0.73 15.88 6.33
N ASP A 146 0.28 15.70 7.57
CA ASP A 146 -0.41 16.74 8.31
C ASP A 146 0.49 17.92 8.65
N TYR A 147 1.75 17.64 8.99
CA TYR A 147 2.73 18.70 9.23
C TYR A 147 3.02 19.47 7.93
N TRP A 148 3.35 18.76 6.86
CA TRP A 148 3.61 19.31 5.53
C TRP A 148 3.22 18.26 4.45
N PRO A 149 2.44 18.63 3.44
CA PRO A 149 1.98 19.96 3.02
C PRO A 149 0.60 20.37 3.56
N LEU A 150 -0.12 19.50 4.28
CA LEU A 150 -1.52 19.76 4.69
C LEU A 150 -1.66 20.84 5.76
N ARG A 151 -0.59 21.12 6.53
CA ARG A 151 -0.51 22.16 7.56
C ARG A 151 -1.68 22.12 8.55
N ARG A 152 -2.05 20.91 8.98
CA ARG A 152 -3.16 20.65 9.90
C ARG A 152 -2.75 19.90 11.17
N LEU A 153 -1.51 20.03 11.59
CA LEU A 153 -1.02 19.36 12.79
C LEU A 153 -1.57 20.06 14.04
N ASP A 154 -2.74 19.63 14.47
CA ASP A 154 -3.43 20.03 15.70
C ASP A 154 -3.64 18.81 16.62
N ARG A 155 -4.19 19.03 17.82
CA ARG A 155 -4.48 17.94 18.78
C ARG A 155 -5.43 16.91 18.18
N ASP A 156 -6.43 17.35 17.44
CA ASP A 156 -7.43 16.49 16.82
C ASP A 156 -6.78 15.57 15.76
N ALA A 157 -5.87 16.13 14.95
CA ALA A 157 -5.11 15.36 13.96
C ALA A 157 -4.26 14.25 14.58
N VAL A 158 -3.74 14.44 15.78
CA VAL A 158 -2.99 13.41 16.51
C VAL A 158 -3.96 12.36 17.08
N VAL A 159 -5.05 12.78 17.71
CA VAL A 159 -6.05 11.90 18.32
C VAL A 159 -6.72 11.00 17.26
N GLU A 160 -7.04 11.52 16.09
CA GLU A 160 -7.60 10.78 14.96
C GLU A 160 -6.71 9.63 14.49
N LYS A 161 -5.40 9.70 14.74
CA LYS A 161 -4.43 8.66 14.35
C LYS A 161 -4.16 7.62 15.43
N VAL A 162 -4.71 7.80 16.64
CA VAL A 162 -4.53 6.81 17.71
C VAL A 162 -4.86 5.39 17.26
N PRO A 163 -5.97 5.11 16.52
CA PRO A 163 -6.25 3.77 16.01
C PRO A 163 -5.15 3.23 15.10
N LEU A 164 -4.58 4.09 14.22
CA LEU A 164 -3.50 3.70 13.30
C LEU A 164 -2.21 3.38 14.07
N PHE A 165 -1.89 4.15 15.13
CA PHE A 165 -0.73 3.87 15.98
C PHE A 165 -0.90 2.61 16.82
N ILE A 166 -2.12 2.32 17.30
CA ILE A 166 -2.40 1.05 17.99
C ILE A 166 -2.16 -0.14 17.05
N ILE A 167 -2.67 -0.06 15.83
CA ILE A 167 -2.45 -1.08 14.80
C ILE A 167 -0.95 -1.19 14.46
N MET A 168 -0.25 -0.06 14.34
CA MET A 168 1.18 -0.01 14.11
C MET A 168 1.97 -0.81 15.17
N VAL A 169 1.63 -0.59 16.44
CA VAL A 169 2.30 -1.30 17.56
C VAL A 169 1.98 -2.80 17.53
N ILE A 170 0.72 -3.17 17.31
CA ILE A 170 0.31 -4.58 17.25
C ILE A 170 1.08 -5.32 16.14
N PHE A 171 1.13 -4.76 14.93
CA PHE A 171 1.82 -5.38 13.79
C PHE A 171 3.35 -5.24 13.85
N GLY A 172 3.87 -4.32 14.65
CA GLY A 172 5.32 -4.18 14.87
C GLY A 172 5.88 -5.20 15.88
N ILE A 173 5.01 -5.89 16.65
CA ILE A 173 5.38 -6.93 17.63
C ILE A 173 5.24 -8.34 17.03
N ILE A 174 4.39 -8.51 15.99
CA ILE A 174 4.15 -9.79 15.29
C ILE A 174 5.23 -10.01 14.22
#